data_d7c2b507cb7e71ada98f1c1f8de96c6d
#
_entry.id   d7c2b507cb7e71ada98f1c1f8de96c6d
#
_cell.length_a   1.000
_cell.length_b   1.000
_cell.length_c   1.000
_cell.angle_alpha   90.00
_cell.angle_beta   90.00
_cell.angle_gamma   90.00
#
_symmetry.space_group_name_H-M   'P 1'
#
loop_
_entity.id
_entity.type
_entity.pdbx_description
1 polymer ?
#
loop_
_entity_poly.entity_id
_entity_poly.type
_entity_poly.pdbx_seq_one_letter_code
_entity_poly.pdbx_strand_id
1 'polypeptide(L)'
;MGETSFKIMLILFNIIFVAFVAGIVLFIFQYRIKKKEHNKQLQYKDETHKKELLKTQMEIQTNTMTHIGQEIHDSVGQKLTLASLYLKQLPIADFDQLQGNSIQSINEIIDDSLEELREISKSLTNNNIQNNDIISLIEQLCARINNLNKCSINFEYNKKVYLDTNATKTVIFRIIQEFVQNSIKHSKCDLITINLDQNENNIVLSLKDNGIGFNINTSIEKGIGLKNFRKRAELIKAKLEYTSEIEKGTQLTLELVNYES
;
A
#
# COMPACT_ATOMS: atom_id res chain seq x y z
N MET A 1 -39.04 -79.72 6.36
CA MET A 1 -39.28 -78.40 5.68
C MET A 1 -38.81 -77.23 6.51
N GLY A 2 -38.53 -77.31 7.82
CA GLY A 2 -38.16 -76.15 8.64
C GLY A 2 -36.72 -75.65 8.50
N GLU A 3 -35.72 -76.51 8.29
CA GLU A 3 -34.29 -76.14 8.35
C GLU A 3 -33.81 -75.39 7.11
N THR A 4 -34.30 -75.78 5.94
CA THR A 4 -33.99 -75.08 4.68
C THR A 4 -34.58 -73.65 4.60
N SER A 5 -35.87 -73.55 5.10
CA SER A 5 -36.50 -72.20 5.12
C SER A 5 -35.85 -71.27 6.12
N PHE A 6 -35.33 -71.76 7.24
CA PHE A 6 -34.59 -70.99 8.23
C PHE A 6 -33.23 -70.49 7.64
N LYS A 7 -32.49 -71.34 6.95
CA LYS A 7 -31.24 -70.98 6.29
C LYS A 7 -31.45 -69.91 5.22
N ILE A 8 -32.49 -69.99 4.39
CA ILE A 8 -32.86 -69.02 3.38
C ILE A 8 -33.18 -67.67 4.03
N MET A 9 -34.00 -67.69 5.11
CA MET A 9 -34.33 -66.45 5.84
C MET A 9 -33.10 -65.79 6.44
N LEU A 10 -32.15 -66.54 6.96
CA LEU A 10 -30.89 -66.00 7.53
C LEU A 10 -30.00 -65.39 6.46
N ILE A 11 -29.92 -66.00 5.25
CA ILE A 11 -29.17 -65.46 4.12
C ILE A 11 -29.80 -64.14 3.65
N LEU A 12 -31.15 -64.12 3.48
CA LEU A 12 -31.84 -62.89 3.08
C LEU A 12 -31.64 -61.75 4.08
N PHE A 13 -31.71 -62.04 5.38
CA PHE A 13 -31.44 -61.06 6.45
C PHE A 13 -30.03 -60.50 6.36
N ASN A 14 -29.02 -61.36 6.16
CA ASN A 14 -27.65 -60.91 5.99
C ASN A 14 -27.44 -60.02 4.75
N ILE A 15 -28.07 -60.35 3.61
CA ILE A 15 -27.99 -59.54 2.38
C ILE A 15 -28.62 -58.16 2.63
N ILE A 16 -29.80 -58.09 3.27
CA ILE A 16 -30.47 -56.82 3.60
C ILE A 16 -29.61 -56.01 4.57
N PHE A 17 -29.03 -56.65 5.59
CA PHE A 17 -28.17 -55.99 6.57
C PHE A 17 -26.91 -55.41 5.91
N VAL A 18 -26.24 -56.17 5.05
CA VAL A 18 -25.07 -55.70 4.30
C VAL A 18 -25.43 -54.52 3.37
N ALA A 19 -26.57 -54.62 2.66
CA ALA A 19 -27.04 -53.53 1.82
C ALA A 19 -27.35 -52.26 2.63
N PHE A 20 -27.93 -52.38 3.81
CA PHE A 20 -28.22 -51.29 4.72
C PHE A 20 -26.91 -50.61 5.23
N VAL A 21 -25.94 -51.41 5.66
CA VAL A 21 -24.65 -50.90 6.10
C VAL A 21 -23.90 -50.19 4.95
N ALA A 22 -23.92 -50.79 3.75
CA ALA A 22 -23.34 -50.15 2.56
C ALA A 22 -24.03 -48.82 2.24
N GLY A 23 -25.35 -48.73 2.36
CA GLY A 23 -26.11 -47.49 2.19
C GLY A 23 -25.71 -46.40 3.18
N ILE A 24 -25.51 -46.74 4.45
CA ILE A 24 -25.04 -45.81 5.48
C ILE A 24 -23.62 -45.31 5.15
N VAL A 25 -22.72 -46.20 4.76
CA VAL A 25 -21.33 -45.82 4.40
C VAL A 25 -21.33 -44.87 3.21
N LEU A 26 -22.10 -45.16 2.16
CA LEU A 26 -22.25 -44.30 0.99
C LEU A 26 -22.83 -42.93 1.37
N PHE A 27 -23.86 -42.92 2.22
CA PHE A 27 -24.45 -41.67 2.69
C PHE A 27 -23.46 -40.82 3.48
N ILE A 28 -22.69 -41.41 4.40
CA ILE A 28 -21.66 -40.70 5.17
C ILE A 28 -20.59 -40.17 4.23
N PHE A 29 -20.19 -40.95 3.24
CA PHE A 29 -19.16 -40.51 2.24
C PHE A 29 -19.66 -39.34 1.43
N GLN A 30 -20.86 -39.39 0.86
CA GLN A 30 -21.48 -38.28 0.13
C GLN A 30 -21.66 -37.03 1.01
N TYR A 31 -22.11 -37.22 2.27
CA TYR A 31 -22.24 -36.11 3.21
C TYR A 31 -20.89 -35.41 3.49
N ARG A 32 -19.81 -36.20 3.68
CA ARG A 32 -18.46 -35.63 3.90
C ARG A 32 -17.95 -34.84 2.68
N ILE A 33 -18.19 -35.35 1.48
CA ILE A 33 -17.81 -34.66 0.25
C ILE A 33 -18.57 -33.32 0.18
N LYS A 34 -19.89 -33.35 0.32
CA LYS A 34 -20.73 -32.16 0.23
C LYS A 34 -20.41 -31.13 1.32
N LYS A 35 -20.10 -31.57 2.53
CA LYS A 35 -19.66 -30.70 3.62
C LYS A 35 -18.31 -30.05 3.33
N LYS A 36 -17.34 -30.79 2.76
CA LYS A 36 -16.03 -30.26 2.37
C LYS A 36 -16.15 -29.21 1.26
N GLU A 37 -17.02 -29.45 0.30
CA GLU A 37 -17.29 -28.52 -0.79
C GLU A 37 -17.97 -27.23 -0.29
N HIS A 38 -18.96 -27.36 0.58
CA HIS A 38 -19.63 -26.24 1.22
C HIS A 38 -18.65 -25.38 2.05
N ASN A 39 -17.77 -26.00 2.82
CA ASN A 39 -16.74 -25.28 3.59
C ASN A 39 -15.75 -24.53 2.69
N LYS A 40 -15.35 -25.11 1.54
CA LYS A 40 -14.52 -24.43 0.55
C LYS A 40 -15.22 -23.22 -0.04
N GLN A 41 -16.51 -23.34 -0.37
CA GLN A 41 -17.30 -22.22 -0.88
C GLN A 41 -17.43 -21.09 0.13
N LEU A 42 -17.62 -21.42 1.42
CA LEU A 42 -17.66 -20.45 2.50
C LEU A 42 -16.32 -19.70 2.65
N GLN A 43 -15.21 -20.42 2.64
CA GLN A 43 -13.87 -19.82 2.71
C GLN A 43 -13.62 -18.88 1.52
N TYR A 44 -13.94 -19.33 0.31
CA TYR A 44 -13.81 -18.51 -0.89
C TYR A 44 -14.65 -17.22 -0.81
N LYS A 45 -15.90 -17.32 -0.34
CA LYS A 45 -16.77 -16.14 -0.14
C LYS A 45 -16.21 -15.19 0.91
N ASP A 46 -15.68 -15.70 2.02
CA ASP A 46 -15.10 -14.88 3.09
C ASP A 46 -13.83 -14.15 2.61
N GLU A 47 -12.97 -14.84 1.85
CA GLU A 47 -11.80 -14.22 1.23
C GLU A 47 -12.16 -13.13 0.22
N THR A 48 -13.18 -13.40 -0.62
CA THR A 48 -13.66 -12.43 -1.61
C THR A 48 -14.23 -11.20 -0.91
N HIS A 49 -15.05 -11.41 0.11
CA HIS A 49 -15.63 -10.32 0.88
C HIS A 49 -14.58 -9.47 1.61
N LYS A 50 -13.54 -10.11 2.18
CA LYS A 50 -12.40 -9.40 2.77
C LYS A 50 -11.65 -8.54 1.74
N LYS A 51 -11.45 -9.06 0.53
CA LYS A 51 -10.82 -8.30 -0.56
C LYS A 51 -11.65 -7.09 -0.98
N GLU A 52 -12.98 -7.26 -1.12
CA GLU A 52 -13.88 -6.16 -1.44
C GLU A 52 -13.89 -5.09 -0.35
N LEU A 53 -13.93 -5.48 0.92
CA LEU A 53 -13.86 -4.56 2.06
C LEU A 53 -12.56 -3.77 2.07
N LEU A 54 -11.42 -4.42 1.86
CA LEU A 54 -10.12 -3.76 1.78
C LEU A 54 -10.05 -2.78 0.60
N LYS A 55 -10.57 -3.19 -0.57
CA LYS A 55 -10.66 -2.32 -1.76
C LYS A 55 -11.49 -1.07 -1.47
N THR A 56 -12.68 -1.25 -0.89
CA THR A 56 -13.58 -0.15 -0.53
C THR A 56 -12.95 0.77 0.52
N GLN A 57 -12.29 0.23 1.55
CA GLN A 57 -11.55 1.03 2.52
C GLN A 57 -10.45 1.89 1.88
N MET A 58 -9.69 1.30 0.94
CA MET A 58 -8.65 2.06 0.23
C MET A 58 -9.25 3.15 -0.66
N GLU A 59 -10.35 2.86 -1.33
CA GLU A 59 -11.06 3.84 -2.17
C GLU A 59 -11.57 5.01 -1.33
N ILE A 60 -12.21 4.74 -0.20
CA ILE A 60 -12.65 5.76 0.76
C ILE A 60 -11.45 6.56 1.28
N GLN A 61 -10.37 5.90 1.69
CA GLN A 61 -9.17 6.56 2.17
C GLN A 61 -8.56 7.47 1.09
N THR A 62 -8.49 6.98 -0.14
CA THR A 62 -7.98 7.74 -1.28
C THR A 62 -8.84 8.97 -1.57
N ASN A 63 -10.17 8.81 -1.61
CA ASN A 63 -11.10 9.90 -1.85
C ASN A 63 -11.04 10.94 -0.72
N THR A 64 -10.96 10.49 0.54
CA THR A 64 -10.82 11.37 1.70
C THR A 64 -9.52 12.17 1.64
N MET A 65 -8.39 11.53 1.30
CA MET A 65 -7.10 12.22 1.15
C MET A 65 -7.12 13.25 0.01
N THR A 66 -7.74 12.91 -1.11
CA THR A 66 -7.93 13.84 -2.23
C THR A 66 -8.77 15.06 -1.81
N HIS A 67 -9.86 14.82 -1.11
CA HIS A 67 -10.73 15.90 -0.61
C HIS A 67 -9.98 16.80 0.40
N ILE A 68 -9.26 16.20 1.36
CA ILE A 68 -8.44 16.95 2.32
C ILE A 68 -7.39 17.80 1.60
N GLY A 69 -6.71 17.23 0.59
CA GLY A 69 -5.72 17.95 -0.20
C GLY A 69 -6.32 19.17 -0.90
N GLN A 70 -7.51 19.05 -1.47
CA GLN A 70 -8.24 20.17 -2.09
C GLN A 70 -8.64 21.22 -1.05
N GLU A 71 -9.18 20.81 0.09
CA GLU A 71 -9.63 21.72 1.16
C GLU A 71 -8.45 22.47 1.80
N ILE A 72 -7.31 21.83 1.98
CA ILE A 72 -6.07 22.48 2.40
C ILE A 72 -5.64 23.54 1.38
N HIS A 73 -5.63 23.18 0.08
CA HIS A 73 -5.26 24.13 -0.98
C HIS A 73 -6.21 25.34 -1.00
N ASP A 74 -7.52 25.09 -0.97
CA ASP A 74 -8.53 26.14 -1.15
C ASP A 74 -8.72 27.01 0.10
N SER A 75 -8.63 26.43 1.29
CA SER A 75 -8.85 27.18 2.54
C SER A 75 -7.55 27.79 3.09
N VAL A 76 -6.54 26.97 3.32
CA VAL A 76 -5.30 27.43 3.98
C VAL A 76 -4.37 28.11 3.00
N GLY A 77 -4.20 27.54 1.80
CA GLY A 77 -3.35 28.09 0.76
C GLY A 77 -3.80 29.48 0.31
N GLN A 78 -5.10 29.69 0.12
CA GLN A 78 -5.64 31.02 -0.24
C GLN A 78 -5.45 32.04 0.88
N LYS A 79 -5.68 31.67 2.16
CA LYS A 79 -5.47 32.58 3.30
C LYS A 79 -4.02 33.01 3.46
N LEU A 80 -3.08 32.08 3.32
CA LEU A 80 -1.65 32.38 3.38
C LEU A 80 -1.18 33.23 2.18
N THR A 81 -1.73 32.98 0.99
CA THR A 81 -1.48 33.82 -0.19
C THR A 81 -1.95 35.26 0.05
N LEU A 82 -3.14 35.44 0.61
CA LEU A 82 -3.64 36.76 0.98
C LEU A 82 -2.77 37.44 2.05
N ALA A 83 -2.32 36.70 3.06
CA ALA A 83 -1.43 37.21 4.11
C ALA A 83 -0.09 37.67 3.52
N SER A 84 0.52 36.88 2.62
CA SER A 84 1.73 37.26 1.89
C SER A 84 1.54 38.51 1.05
N LEU A 85 0.41 38.62 0.33
CA LEU A 85 0.10 39.81 -0.45
C LEU A 85 -0.05 41.07 0.42
N TYR A 86 -0.76 40.98 1.55
CA TYR A 86 -0.88 42.12 2.47
C TYR A 86 0.47 42.54 3.05
N LEU A 87 1.34 41.61 3.43
CA LEU A 87 2.69 41.94 3.92
C LEU A 87 3.55 42.60 2.84
N LYS A 88 3.46 42.14 1.58
CA LYS A 88 4.18 42.75 0.44
C LYS A 88 3.67 44.15 0.06
N GLN A 89 2.44 44.50 0.45
CA GLN A 89 1.86 45.83 0.23
C GLN A 89 2.18 46.84 1.34
N LEU A 90 2.74 46.42 2.46
CA LEU A 90 3.15 47.33 3.53
C LEU A 90 4.31 48.23 3.04
N PRO A 91 4.18 49.56 3.25
CA PRO A 91 5.24 50.51 2.85
C PRO A 91 6.47 50.35 3.78
N ILE A 92 7.46 49.58 3.34
CA ILE A 92 8.68 49.26 4.14
C ILE A 92 9.44 50.58 4.49
N ALA A 93 9.27 51.65 3.73
CA ALA A 93 9.91 52.95 3.95
C ALA A 93 9.53 53.64 5.26
N ASP A 94 8.37 53.28 5.84
CA ASP A 94 7.83 53.84 7.09
C ASP A 94 8.21 53.07 8.36
N PHE A 95 8.97 51.98 8.18
CA PHE A 95 9.35 51.12 9.31
C PHE A 95 10.86 51.28 9.64
N ASP A 96 11.18 51.14 10.92
CA ASP A 96 12.54 51.05 11.40
C ASP A 96 13.21 49.79 10.80
N GLN A 97 14.53 49.83 10.61
CA GLN A 97 15.30 48.76 9.92
C GLN A 97 15.07 47.36 10.56
N LEU A 98 14.85 47.30 11.90
CA LEU A 98 14.49 46.08 12.63
C LEU A 98 13.11 45.54 12.28
N GLN A 99 12.14 46.45 12.09
CA GLN A 99 10.76 46.09 11.75
C GLN A 99 10.66 45.63 10.29
N GLY A 100 11.41 46.29 9.37
CA GLY A 100 11.51 45.88 7.97
C GLY A 100 12.06 44.49 7.80
N ASN A 101 13.15 44.15 8.53
CA ASN A 101 13.74 42.82 8.53
C ASN A 101 12.75 41.73 9.10
N SER A 102 11.98 42.09 10.14
CA SER A 102 11.00 41.19 10.71
C SER A 102 9.84 40.87 9.75
N ILE A 103 9.36 41.90 9.01
CA ILE A 103 8.31 41.73 7.99
C ILE A 103 8.83 40.85 6.85
N GLN A 104 10.07 41.04 6.41
CA GLN A 104 10.68 40.20 5.39
C GLN A 104 10.81 38.76 5.84
N SER A 105 11.26 38.49 7.07
CA SER A 105 11.34 37.13 7.65
C SER A 105 9.98 36.46 7.76
N ILE A 106 8.93 37.20 8.14
CA ILE A 106 7.56 36.67 8.19
C ILE A 106 7.08 36.32 6.78
N ASN A 107 7.39 37.12 5.79
CA ASN A 107 7.01 36.86 4.39
C ASN A 107 7.71 35.58 3.85
N GLU A 108 8.98 35.40 4.16
CA GLU A 108 9.74 34.20 3.81
C GLU A 108 9.11 32.95 4.46
N ILE A 109 8.77 33.00 5.75
CA ILE A 109 8.09 31.88 6.46
C ILE A 109 6.72 31.58 5.83
N ILE A 110 5.97 32.58 5.41
CA ILE A 110 4.67 32.37 4.75
C ILE A 110 4.85 31.75 3.37
N ASP A 111 5.80 32.24 2.58
CA ASP A 111 6.09 31.72 1.24
C ASP A 111 6.58 30.26 1.33
N ASP A 112 7.44 29.92 2.28
CA ASP A 112 7.88 28.54 2.55
C ASP A 112 6.71 27.65 2.99
N SER A 113 5.84 28.15 3.90
CA SER A 113 4.66 27.41 4.35
C SER A 113 3.65 27.16 3.23
N LEU A 114 3.52 28.10 2.30
CA LEU A 114 2.68 27.95 1.11
C LEU A 114 3.23 26.86 0.18
N GLU A 115 4.53 26.78 0.00
CA GLU A 115 5.15 25.75 -0.84
C GLU A 115 5.00 24.36 -0.20
N GLU A 116 5.25 24.23 1.11
CA GLU A 116 5.00 22.98 1.85
C GLU A 116 3.55 22.54 1.76
N LEU A 117 2.60 23.44 1.90
CA LEU A 117 1.16 23.17 1.77
C LEU A 117 0.77 22.71 0.36
N ARG A 118 1.30 23.36 -0.67
CA ARG A 118 1.09 22.95 -2.08
C ARG A 118 1.65 21.56 -2.34
N GLU A 119 2.79 21.24 -1.76
CA GLU A 119 3.40 19.92 -1.85
C GLU A 119 2.56 18.83 -1.18
N ILE A 120 2.05 19.12 0.02
CA ILE A 120 1.13 18.22 0.74
C ILE A 120 -0.15 18.01 -0.08
N SER A 121 -0.76 19.07 -0.56
CA SER A 121 -1.97 19.01 -1.39
C SER A 121 -1.76 18.17 -2.66
N LYS A 122 -0.66 18.40 -3.40
CA LYS A 122 -0.30 17.60 -4.58
C LYS A 122 -0.07 16.13 -4.24
N SER A 123 0.54 15.84 -3.09
CA SER A 123 0.78 14.46 -2.64
C SER A 123 -0.51 13.71 -2.29
N LEU A 124 -1.53 14.44 -1.83
CA LEU A 124 -2.83 13.89 -1.47
C LEU A 124 -3.77 13.71 -2.68
N THR A 125 -3.53 14.45 -3.78
CA THR A 125 -4.41 14.42 -4.95
C THR A 125 -3.98 13.34 -5.95
N ASN A 126 -4.81 12.31 -6.13
CA ASN A 126 -4.50 11.14 -6.96
C ASN A 126 -4.51 11.37 -8.48
N ASN A 127 -4.94 12.53 -8.97
CA ASN A 127 -5.17 12.76 -10.40
C ASN A 127 -3.91 12.59 -11.28
N ASN A 128 -2.71 12.75 -10.70
CA ASN A 128 -1.47 12.55 -11.44
C ASN A 128 -1.07 11.08 -11.65
N ILE A 129 -1.53 10.16 -10.79
CA ILE A 129 -1.07 8.76 -10.88
C ILE A 129 -1.73 8.03 -12.06
N GLN A 130 -2.99 8.39 -12.40
CA GLN A 130 -3.71 7.70 -13.48
C GLN A 130 -3.16 8.04 -14.87
N ASN A 131 -2.71 9.27 -15.09
CA ASN A 131 -2.34 9.80 -16.41
C ASN A 131 -0.85 9.66 -16.75
N ASN A 132 0.02 9.37 -15.77
CA ASN A 132 1.46 9.25 -15.98
C ASN A 132 1.91 7.79 -15.83
N ASP A 133 2.99 7.41 -16.51
CA ASP A 133 3.62 6.12 -16.29
C ASP A 133 4.37 6.10 -14.95
N ILE A 134 4.65 4.89 -14.45
CA ILE A 134 5.25 4.71 -13.11
C ILE A 134 6.66 5.32 -13.02
N ILE A 135 7.44 5.24 -14.09
CA ILE A 135 8.81 5.75 -14.15
C ILE A 135 8.80 7.27 -14.00
N SER A 136 7.98 7.96 -14.81
CA SER A 136 7.83 9.42 -14.75
C SER A 136 7.35 9.91 -13.38
N LEU A 137 6.46 9.14 -12.72
CA LEU A 137 6.00 9.47 -11.37
C LEU A 137 7.14 9.38 -10.34
N ILE A 138 7.98 8.35 -10.44
CA ILE A 138 9.12 8.17 -9.54
C ILE A 138 10.18 9.24 -9.81
N GLU A 139 10.49 9.54 -11.08
CA GLU A 139 11.43 10.60 -11.45
C GLU A 139 10.99 11.96 -10.89
N GLN A 140 9.71 12.33 -11.01
CA GLN A 140 9.17 13.56 -10.45
C GLN A 140 9.29 13.58 -8.91
N LEU A 141 9.06 12.46 -8.24
CA LEU A 141 9.24 12.33 -6.78
C LEU A 141 10.72 12.57 -6.40
N CYS A 142 11.64 11.90 -7.11
CA CYS A 142 13.08 12.02 -6.87
C CYS A 142 13.57 13.46 -7.07
N ALA A 143 13.20 14.10 -8.18
CA ALA A 143 13.58 15.48 -8.49
C ALA A 143 13.11 16.43 -7.39
N ARG A 144 11.88 16.27 -6.90
CA ARG A 144 11.33 17.10 -5.84
C ARG A 144 12.10 16.96 -4.53
N ILE A 145 12.37 15.72 -4.09
CA ILE A 145 13.08 15.47 -2.82
C ILE A 145 14.53 15.96 -2.91
N ASN A 146 15.19 15.71 -4.04
CA ASN A 146 16.57 16.15 -4.25
C ASN A 146 16.71 17.69 -4.21
N ASN A 147 15.69 18.43 -4.69
CA ASN A 147 15.65 19.88 -4.61
C ASN A 147 15.53 20.43 -3.18
N LEU A 148 15.00 19.64 -2.24
CA LEU A 148 14.88 20.05 -0.83
C LEU A 148 16.20 19.92 -0.04
N ASN A 149 17.26 19.35 -0.63
CA ASN A 149 18.59 19.15 -0.03
C ASN A 149 18.62 18.48 1.36
N LYS A 150 17.54 17.76 1.72
CA LYS A 150 17.47 17.04 3.01
C LYS A 150 17.98 15.61 2.93
N CYS A 151 17.84 14.98 1.77
CA CYS A 151 18.24 13.60 1.48
C CYS A 151 18.32 13.47 -0.05
N SER A 152 19.27 12.69 -0.56
CA SER A 152 19.38 12.38 -1.99
C SER A 152 18.64 11.08 -2.32
N ILE A 153 17.91 11.07 -3.43
CA ILE A 153 17.29 9.84 -3.95
C ILE A 153 17.94 9.48 -5.27
N ASN A 154 18.46 8.25 -5.38
CA ASN A 154 18.91 7.63 -6.60
C ASN A 154 17.84 6.67 -7.12
N PHE A 155 17.42 6.83 -8.38
CA PHE A 155 16.45 5.97 -9.03
C PHE A 155 17.07 5.30 -10.25
N GLU A 156 17.02 3.98 -10.26
CA GLU A 156 17.53 3.14 -11.34
C GLU A 156 16.43 2.17 -11.81
N TYR A 157 16.41 1.90 -13.12
CA TYR A 157 15.52 0.91 -13.73
C TYR A 157 16.18 0.28 -14.95
N ASN A 158 15.91 -1.00 -15.21
CA ASN A 158 16.59 -1.73 -16.29
C ASN A 158 15.90 -1.57 -17.66
N LYS A 159 14.58 -1.39 -17.67
CA LYS A 159 13.78 -1.18 -18.89
C LYS A 159 12.44 -0.57 -18.53
N LYS A 160 11.67 -0.18 -19.56
CA LYS A 160 10.31 0.35 -19.35
C LYS A 160 9.43 -0.71 -18.68
N VAL A 161 8.87 -0.33 -17.52
CA VAL A 161 8.01 -1.21 -16.73
C VAL A 161 6.56 -1.04 -17.15
N TYR A 162 5.92 -2.14 -17.49
CA TYR A 162 4.51 -2.19 -17.84
C TYR A 162 3.72 -2.77 -16.68
N LEU A 163 2.75 -2.03 -16.19
CA LEU A 163 1.85 -2.45 -15.12
C LEU A 163 0.44 -2.67 -15.70
N ASP A 164 -0.11 -3.85 -15.47
CA ASP A 164 -1.38 -4.30 -16.06
C ASP A 164 -2.57 -3.39 -15.71
N THR A 165 -2.53 -2.76 -14.54
CA THR A 165 -3.65 -1.94 -14.09
C THR A 165 -3.20 -0.64 -13.42
N ASN A 166 -4.05 0.38 -13.53
CA ASN A 166 -3.88 1.62 -12.78
C ASN A 166 -3.92 1.39 -11.25
N ALA A 167 -4.62 0.35 -10.79
CA ALA A 167 -4.64 -0.02 -9.38
C ALA A 167 -3.26 -0.49 -8.90
N THR A 168 -2.60 -1.37 -9.65
CA THR A 168 -1.24 -1.85 -9.38
C THR A 168 -0.25 -0.68 -9.35
N LYS A 169 -0.30 0.20 -10.36
CA LYS A 169 0.52 1.42 -10.44
C LYS A 169 0.33 2.30 -9.19
N THR A 170 -0.91 2.55 -8.80
CA THR A 170 -1.22 3.36 -7.62
C THR A 170 -0.66 2.74 -6.34
N VAL A 171 -0.83 1.44 -6.14
CA VAL A 171 -0.33 0.74 -4.96
C VAL A 171 1.19 0.81 -4.88
N ILE A 172 1.90 0.51 -5.97
CA ILE A 172 3.37 0.58 -6.03
C ILE A 172 3.85 2.00 -5.71
N PHE A 173 3.28 3.01 -6.36
CA PHE A 173 3.68 4.40 -6.12
C PHE A 173 3.42 4.85 -4.68
N ARG A 174 2.31 4.44 -4.07
CA ARG A 174 2.02 4.72 -2.65
C ARG A 174 2.98 4.03 -1.68
N ILE A 175 3.44 2.83 -2.00
CA ILE A 175 4.49 2.15 -1.21
C ILE A 175 5.78 2.95 -1.28
N ILE A 176 6.19 3.42 -2.47
CA ILE A 176 7.39 4.25 -2.65
C ILE A 176 7.27 5.55 -1.86
N GLN A 177 6.15 6.28 -2.00
CA GLN A 177 5.93 7.53 -1.28
C GLN A 177 6.02 7.35 0.25
N GLU A 178 5.38 6.31 0.80
CA GLU A 178 5.39 6.05 2.23
C GLU A 178 6.78 5.64 2.73
N PHE A 179 7.53 4.83 1.95
CA PHE A 179 8.90 4.46 2.29
C PHE A 179 9.79 5.71 2.33
N VAL A 180 9.80 6.52 1.28
CA VAL A 180 10.58 7.77 1.18
C VAL A 180 10.23 8.72 2.33
N GLN A 181 8.95 8.91 2.63
CA GLN A 181 8.52 9.76 3.73
C GLN A 181 8.98 9.25 5.10
N ASN A 182 8.92 7.93 5.33
CA ASN A 182 9.39 7.31 6.56
C ASN A 182 10.91 7.46 6.71
N SER A 183 11.66 7.27 5.63
CA SER A 183 13.11 7.43 5.63
C SER A 183 13.50 8.88 5.96
N ILE A 184 12.91 9.88 5.30
CA ILE A 184 13.21 11.30 5.57
C ILE A 184 12.84 11.69 7.01
N LYS A 185 11.72 11.21 7.55
CA LYS A 185 11.24 11.61 8.89
C LYS A 185 11.96 10.89 10.03
N HIS A 186 12.34 9.64 9.84
CA HIS A 186 12.69 8.76 10.95
C HIS A 186 14.08 8.14 10.84
N SER A 187 14.63 7.97 9.63
CA SER A 187 15.87 7.21 9.46
C SER A 187 17.14 8.06 9.58
N LYS A 188 17.05 9.39 9.50
CA LYS A 188 18.21 10.29 9.39
C LYS A 188 19.15 9.90 8.23
N CYS A 189 18.62 9.34 7.16
CA CYS A 189 19.39 8.96 5.98
C CYS A 189 19.79 10.19 5.18
N ASP A 190 20.89 10.07 4.45
CA ASP A 190 21.34 11.02 3.44
C ASP A 190 21.17 10.49 2.01
N LEU A 191 20.94 9.18 1.87
CA LEU A 191 20.70 8.51 0.59
C LEU A 191 19.56 7.50 0.67
N ILE A 192 18.65 7.59 -0.31
CA ILE A 192 17.62 6.57 -0.59
C ILE A 192 17.88 6.05 -2.00
N THR A 193 17.88 4.73 -2.15
CA THR A 193 18.00 4.06 -3.46
C THR A 193 16.67 3.39 -3.80
N ILE A 194 16.19 3.65 -5.02
CA ILE A 194 15.00 3.06 -5.59
C ILE A 194 15.42 2.30 -6.84
N ASN A 195 15.21 0.98 -6.88
CA ASN A 195 15.45 0.16 -8.06
C ASN A 195 14.15 -0.47 -8.50
N LEU A 196 13.81 -0.32 -9.78
CA LEU A 196 12.61 -0.90 -10.37
C LEU A 196 12.99 -1.71 -11.61
N ASP A 197 12.98 -3.03 -11.46
CA ASP A 197 13.39 -3.96 -12.49
C ASP A 197 12.20 -4.78 -12.99
N GLN A 198 12.11 -4.96 -14.31
CA GLN A 198 11.18 -5.88 -14.92
C GLN A 198 11.95 -6.97 -15.68
N ASN A 199 11.76 -8.21 -15.28
CA ASN A 199 12.14 -9.41 -16.01
C ASN A 199 10.92 -9.94 -16.79
N GLU A 200 11.09 -11.01 -17.59
CA GLU A 200 10.01 -11.54 -18.43
C GLU A 200 8.70 -11.78 -17.66
N ASN A 201 8.77 -12.30 -16.45
CA ASN A 201 7.60 -12.70 -15.67
C ASN A 201 7.43 -11.95 -14.34
N ASN A 202 8.40 -11.12 -13.92
CA ASN A 202 8.37 -10.50 -12.60
C ASN A 202 8.75 -9.02 -12.66
N ILE A 203 8.08 -8.23 -11.84
CA ILE A 203 8.46 -6.86 -11.52
C ILE A 203 8.99 -6.85 -10.09
N VAL A 204 10.21 -6.34 -9.92
CA VAL A 204 10.86 -6.24 -8.61
C VAL A 204 11.13 -4.77 -8.32
N LEU A 205 10.54 -4.28 -7.21
CA LEU A 205 10.84 -2.99 -6.64
C LEU A 205 11.70 -3.18 -5.41
N SER A 206 12.87 -2.57 -5.37
CA SER A 206 13.73 -2.51 -4.19
C SER A 206 13.89 -1.08 -3.73
N LEU A 207 13.60 -0.82 -2.46
CA LEU A 207 13.73 0.47 -1.79
C LEU A 207 14.70 0.30 -0.63
N LYS A 208 15.70 1.17 -0.54
CA LYS A 208 16.72 1.09 0.52
C LYS A 208 17.07 2.49 1.01
N ASP A 209 17.19 2.69 2.32
CA ASP A 209 17.84 3.85 2.92
C ASP A 209 19.11 3.44 3.66
N ASN A 210 20.03 4.38 3.83
CA ASN A 210 21.27 4.21 4.57
C ASN A 210 21.19 4.83 5.97
N GLY A 211 20.00 4.93 6.54
CA GLY A 211 19.78 5.57 7.83
C GLY A 211 20.10 4.69 9.04
N ILE A 212 19.65 5.13 10.22
CA ILE A 212 19.92 4.46 11.50
C ILE A 212 19.28 3.08 11.65
N GLY A 213 18.30 2.73 10.79
CA GLY A 213 17.55 1.50 10.93
C GLY A 213 16.83 1.34 12.29
N PHE A 214 16.25 0.19 12.51
CA PHE A 214 15.57 -0.16 13.75
C PHE A 214 15.40 -1.67 13.93
N ASN A 215 15.09 -2.10 15.16
CA ASN A 215 14.80 -3.50 15.43
C ASN A 215 13.35 -3.83 15.02
N ILE A 216 13.19 -4.65 13.99
CA ILE A 216 11.89 -5.03 13.45
C ILE A 216 11.02 -5.74 14.49
N ASN A 217 11.61 -6.64 15.31
CA ASN A 217 10.84 -7.45 16.26
C ASN A 217 10.14 -6.61 17.33
N THR A 218 10.73 -5.50 17.74
CA THR A 218 10.12 -4.57 18.70
C THR A 218 9.15 -3.59 18.07
N SER A 219 9.23 -3.39 16.76
CA SER A 219 8.44 -2.41 15.99
C SER A 219 7.21 -3.00 15.31
N ILE A 220 7.16 -4.32 15.08
CA ILE A 220 6.03 -5.00 14.42
C ILE A 220 4.72 -4.84 15.21
N GLU A 221 4.77 -4.82 16.55
CA GLU A 221 3.56 -4.67 17.38
C GLU A 221 3.01 -3.24 17.41
N LYS A 222 3.83 -2.22 17.12
CA LYS A 222 3.46 -0.80 17.26
C LYS A 222 3.40 -0.03 15.94
N GLY A 223 3.94 -0.56 14.84
CA GLY A 223 4.09 0.17 13.59
C GLY A 223 2.89 0.07 12.64
N ILE A 224 2.09 1.12 12.53
CA ILE A 224 0.99 1.24 11.56
C ILE A 224 1.53 1.11 10.12
N GLY A 225 2.73 1.62 9.84
CA GLY A 225 3.35 1.64 8.51
C GLY A 225 3.63 0.25 7.93
N LEU A 226 4.22 -0.67 8.71
CA LEU A 226 4.51 -2.04 8.26
C LEU A 226 3.23 -2.83 7.93
N LYS A 227 2.18 -2.64 8.72
CA LYS A 227 0.87 -3.24 8.43
C LYS A 227 0.28 -2.70 7.13
N ASN A 228 0.48 -1.42 6.85
CA ASN A 228 0.01 -0.79 5.62
C ASN A 228 0.75 -1.31 4.39
N PHE A 229 2.07 -1.47 4.44
CA PHE A 229 2.85 -2.06 3.35
C PHE A 229 2.36 -3.47 3.01
N ARG A 230 2.16 -4.34 4.02
CA ARG A 230 1.66 -5.71 3.82
C ARG A 230 0.27 -5.71 3.18
N LYS A 231 -0.68 -4.93 3.74
CA LYS A 231 -2.03 -4.84 3.18
C LYS A 231 -2.03 -4.38 1.71
N ARG A 232 -1.19 -3.39 1.38
CA ARG A 232 -1.06 -2.90 0.01
C ARG A 232 -0.45 -3.94 -0.93
N ALA A 233 0.59 -4.65 -0.49
CA ALA A 233 1.19 -5.73 -1.27
C ALA A 233 0.18 -6.86 -1.54
N GLU A 234 -0.61 -7.26 -0.54
CA GLU A 234 -1.66 -8.27 -0.66
C GLU A 234 -2.72 -7.90 -1.70
N LEU A 235 -3.08 -6.62 -1.83
CA LEU A 235 -4.07 -6.15 -2.82
C LEU A 235 -3.66 -6.42 -4.27
N ILE A 236 -2.37 -6.34 -4.55
CA ILE A 236 -1.80 -6.59 -5.87
C ILE A 236 -1.15 -7.97 -5.98
N LYS A 237 -1.38 -8.83 -4.98
CA LYS A 237 -0.80 -10.19 -4.89
C LYS A 237 0.73 -10.21 -4.98
N ALA A 238 1.39 -9.16 -4.51
CA ALA A 238 2.83 -9.06 -4.49
C ALA A 238 3.41 -9.67 -3.20
N LYS A 239 4.58 -10.30 -3.33
CA LYS A 239 5.38 -10.71 -2.19
C LYS A 239 6.12 -9.50 -1.64
N LEU A 240 6.05 -9.27 -0.33
CA LEU A 240 6.74 -8.18 0.35
C LEU A 240 7.74 -8.74 1.34
N GLU A 241 8.98 -8.31 1.20
CA GLU A 241 10.03 -8.52 2.19
C GLU A 241 10.47 -7.17 2.76
N TYR A 242 10.67 -7.11 4.07
CA TYR A 242 11.06 -5.89 4.76
C TYR A 242 12.11 -6.21 5.80
N THR A 243 13.26 -5.56 5.71
CA THR A 243 14.39 -5.74 6.62
C THR A 243 14.87 -4.40 7.14
N SER A 244 15.23 -4.33 8.41
CA SER A 244 15.90 -3.18 9.03
C SER A 244 16.81 -3.66 10.14
N GLU A 245 18.00 -3.13 10.19
CA GLU A 245 18.98 -3.40 11.22
C GLU A 245 19.56 -2.07 11.72
N ILE A 246 19.82 -1.99 13.03
CA ILE A 246 20.41 -0.80 13.63
C ILE A 246 21.73 -0.47 12.95
N GLU A 247 21.91 0.80 12.58
CA GLU A 247 23.06 1.36 11.85
C GLU A 247 23.28 0.84 10.41
N LYS A 248 22.34 0.04 9.85
CA LYS A 248 22.44 -0.45 8.48
C LYS A 248 21.31 0.06 7.56
N GLY A 249 20.40 0.83 8.13
CA GLY A 249 19.25 1.37 7.41
C GLY A 249 18.09 0.38 7.27
N THR A 250 17.24 0.65 6.29
CA THR A 250 16.02 -0.11 6.03
C THR A 250 15.95 -0.51 4.56
N GLN A 251 15.47 -1.70 4.30
CA GLN A 251 15.21 -2.20 2.95
C GLN A 251 13.82 -2.81 2.85
N LEU A 252 13.11 -2.47 1.77
CA LEU A 252 11.85 -3.05 1.37
C LEU A 252 11.99 -3.62 -0.04
N THR A 253 11.61 -4.87 -0.25
CA THR A 253 11.56 -5.50 -1.56
C THR A 253 10.13 -5.96 -1.82
N LEU A 254 9.59 -5.57 -2.98
CA LEU A 254 8.27 -5.96 -3.47
C LEU A 254 8.45 -6.73 -4.78
N GLU A 255 7.97 -7.97 -4.82
CA GLU A 255 7.99 -8.82 -6.00
C GLU A 255 6.57 -9.09 -6.48
N LEU A 256 6.29 -8.69 -7.72
CA LEU A 256 5.02 -8.90 -8.39
C LEU A 256 5.22 -9.85 -9.56
N VAL A 257 4.51 -10.97 -9.56
CA VAL A 257 4.47 -11.88 -10.70
C VAL A 257 3.53 -11.31 -11.77
N ASN A 258 4.08 -11.02 -12.93
CA ASN A 258 3.31 -10.55 -14.08
C ASN A 258 2.80 -11.80 -14.81
N TYR A 259 1.53 -12.12 -14.67
CA TYR A 259 0.91 -13.15 -15.48
C TYR A 259 0.54 -12.50 -16.82
N GLU A 260 1.39 -12.63 -17.84
CA GLU A 260 0.95 -12.40 -19.19
C GLU A 260 -0.24 -13.34 -19.46
N SER A 261 -1.41 -12.76 -19.64
CA SER A 261 -2.64 -13.42 -20.07
C SER A 261 -2.67 -13.63 -21.58
#